data_2d0fa09e92b84f8e5fc59d291917c3ec
#
_entry.id   2d0fa09e92b84f8e5fc59d291917c3ec
#
_cell.length_a   1.000
_cell.length_b   1.000
_cell.length_c   1.000
_cell.angle_alpha   90.00
_cell.angle_beta   90.00
_cell.angle_gamma   90.00
#
_symmetry.space_group_name_H-M   'P 1'
#
loop_
_entity.id
_entity.type
_entity.pdbx_description
1 polymer ?
#
loop_
_entity_poly.entity_id
_entity_poly.type
_entity_poly.pdbx_seq_one_letter_code
_entity_poly.pdbx_strand_id
1 'polypeptide(L)'
;STRVLAKCFKLDSDANAYLLFQRPDRLRHVSALVQVAIASDEHHKVDLSGVTLRELETKSIVDIAVEIRNRSVKIRDGQDPDFAKAESALQAIPFWLMFPFIQIMGFVSYALNIKLKALGLGEDPFGTFMVTNIWSFGLEVGLAPLVPYSRCGLVVALGKTSMKAIVTSDGRIEAAPVLNLTGTFDHRLFDGFHIAKLVKFFTAA
;
A
#
# COMPACT_ATOMS: atom_id res chain seq x y z
N SER A 1 -5.12 9.90 -5.33
CA SER A 1 -3.70 9.50 -5.21
C SER A 1 -3.44 8.10 -5.78
N THR A 2 -4.16 7.06 -5.35
CA THR A 2 -3.93 5.67 -5.80
C THR A 2 -3.99 5.48 -7.31
N ARG A 3 -4.96 6.12 -8.00
CA ARG A 3 -5.08 6.05 -9.45
C ARG A 3 -3.95 6.77 -10.19
N VAL A 4 -3.50 7.89 -9.65
CA VAL A 4 -2.36 8.63 -10.22
C VAL A 4 -1.10 7.77 -10.13
N LEU A 5 -0.84 7.15 -8.96
CA LEU A 5 0.24 6.20 -8.79
C LEU A 5 0.15 5.04 -9.78
N ALA A 6 -1.04 4.42 -9.91
CA ALA A 6 -1.22 3.32 -10.85
C ALA A 6 -0.90 3.71 -12.29
N LYS A 7 -1.28 4.91 -12.73
CA LYS A 7 -0.92 5.43 -14.05
C LYS A 7 0.59 5.64 -14.19
N CYS A 8 1.25 6.18 -13.15
CA CYS A 8 2.70 6.35 -13.15
C CYS A 8 3.44 5.02 -13.32
N PHE A 9 3.05 4.00 -12.55
CA PHE A 9 3.65 2.67 -12.62
C PHE A 9 3.41 1.97 -13.95
N LYS A 10 2.27 2.21 -14.60
CA LYS A 10 2.00 1.68 -15.93
C LYS A 10 2.85 2.34 -17.01
N LEU A 11 3.08 3.65 -16.90
CA LEU A 11 3.90 4.41 -17.87
C LEU A 11 5.40 4.11 -17.69
N ASP A 12 5.82 3.73 -16.50
CA ASP A 12 7.18 3.33 -16.18
C ASP A 12 7.19 1.86 -15.74
N SER A 13 7.34 0.97 -16.73
CA SER A 13 7.31 -0.48 -16.50
C SER A 13 8.43 -0.97 -15.59
N ASP A 14 9.54 -0.24 -15.50
CA ASP A 14 10.67 -0.59 -14.65
C ASP A 14 10.36 -0.31 -13.18
N ALA A 15 9.53 0.70 -12.91
CA ALA A 15 9.02 0.99 -11.57
C ALA A 15 7.97 -0.03 -11.09
N ASN A 16 7.23 -0.68 -12.01
CA ASN A 16 6.25 -1.73 -11.67
C ASN A 16 6.94 -3.10 -11.55
N ALA A 17 7.80 -3.25 -10.58
CA ALA A 17 8.60 -4.43 -10.33
C ALA A 17 8.75 -4.72 -8.84
N TYR A 18 9.19 -5.92 -8.53
CA TYR A 18 9.63 -6.30 -7.19
C TYR A 18 10.98 -7.03 -7.25
N LEU A 19 11.66 -7.11 -6.12
CA LEU A 19 12.94 -7.79 -6.05
C LEU A 19 12.76 -9.30 -5.85
N LEU A 20 13.27 -10.07 -6.80
CA LEU A 20 13.39 -11.52 -6.72
C LEU A 20 14.88 -11.87 -6.72
N PHE A 21 15.41 -12.50 -5.67
CA PHE A 21 16.84 -12.78 -5.54
C PHE A 21 17.72 -11.55 -5.84
N GLN A 22 17.30 -10.38 -5.33
CA GLN A 22 17.97 -9.09 -5.58
C GLN A 22 17.96 -8.63 -7.06
N ARG A 23 17.14 -9.24 -7.90
CA ARG A 23 16.89 -8.80 -9.28
C ARG A 23 15.47 -8.25 -9.40
N PRO A 24 15.27 -7.18 -10.15
CA PRO A 24 13.93 -6.67 -10.41
C PRO A 24 13.16 -7.65 -11.30
N ASP A 25 11.93 -7.98 -10.90
CA ASP A 25 10.98 -8.74 -11.72
C ASP A 25 9.75 -7.87 -12.00
N ARG A 26 9.36 -7.78 -13.27
CA ARG A 26 8.30 -6.88 -13.71
C ARG A 26 6.93 -7.50 -13.48
N LEU A 27 6.01 -6.71 -12.95
CA LEU A 27 4.62 -7.08 -12.75
C LEU A 27 3.77 -6.73 -13.99
N ARG A 28 2.82 -7.61 -14.32
CA ARG A 28 1.92 -7.39 -15.47
C ARG A 28 0.89 -6.31 -15.19
N HIS A 29 0.39 -6.24 -13.96
CA HIS A 29 -0.66 -5.33 -13.53
C HIS A 29 -0.21 -4.54 -12.32
N VAL A 30 -0.75 -3.34 -12.20
CA VAL A 30 -0.50 -2.48 -11.03
C VAL A 30 -1.51 -2.82 -9.95
N SER A 31 -1.00 -3.14 -8.77
CA SER A 31 -1.81 -3.42 -7.59
C SER A 31 -1.34 -2.58 -6.40
N ALA A 32 -2.23 -2.30 -5.47
CA ALA A 32 -1.90 -1.56 -4.27
C ALA A 32 -2.58 -2.14 -3.04
N LEU A 33 -1.88 -2.14 -1.92
CA LEU A 33 -2.47 -2.33 -0.61
C LEU A 33 -2.84 -0.97 -0.02
N VAL A 34 -4.13 -0.76 0.22
CA VAL A 34 -4.63 0.44 0.90
C VAL A 34 -4.92 0.08 2.35
N GLN A 35 -4.21 0.67 3.29
CA GLN A 35 -4.47 0.48 4.70
C GLN A 35 -5.70 1.27 5.14
N VAL A 36 -6.61 0.58 5.81
CA VAL A 36 -7.84 1.12 6.36
C VAL A 36 -7.84 0.93 7.87
N ALA A 37 -8.11 2.00 8.59
CA ALA A 37 -8.29 1.93 10.04
C ALA A 37 -9.63 1.25 10.37
N ILE A 38 -9.58 0.22 11.19
CA ILE A 38 -10.75 -0.45 11.75
C ILE A 38 -10.83 -0.07 13.22
N ALA A 39 -11.94 0.54 13.64
CA ALA A 39 -12.16 0.80 15.05
C ALA A 39 -12.49 -0.52 15.75
N SER A 40 -11.73 -0.88 16.77
CA SER A 40 -12.07 -1.97 17.68
C SER A 40 -12.79 -1.39 18.89
N ASP A 41 -14.02 -1.86 19.16
CA ASP A 41 -14.87 -1.30 20.22
C ASP A 41 -14.40 -1.62 21.64
N GLU A 42 -13.58 -2.66 21.83
CA GLU A 42 -13.31 -3.14 23.18
C GLU A 42 -12.22 -2.38 23.96
N HIS A 43 -11.28 -1.67 23.32
CA HIS A 43 -10.19 -1.02 24.06
C HIS A 43 -9.66 0.28 23.42
N HIS A 44 -10.42 1.00 22.62
CA HIS A 44 -9.94 2.17 21.85
C HIS A 44 -8.69 1.90 21.01
N LYS A 45 -8.43 0.62 20.67
CA LYS A 45 -7.36 0.24 19.77
C LYS A 45 -7.86 0.36 18.34
N VAL A 46 -7.12 1.11 17.56
CA VAL A 46 -7.35 1.17 16.11
C VAL A 46 -6.52 0.07 15.48
N ASP A 47 -7.18 -0.96 15.00
CA ASP A 47 -6.54 -1.98 14.18
C ASP A 47 -6.41 -1.48 12.74
N LEU A 48 -5.25 -1.74 12.14
CA LEU A 48 -4.99 -1.46 10.75
C LEU A 48 -5.17 -2.72 9.94
N SER A 49 -6.12 -2.70 9.02
CA SER A 49 -6.25 -3.76 8.02
C SER A 49 -5.92 -3.22 6.63
N GLY A 50 -5.68 -4.12 5.70
CA GLY A 50 -5.31 -3.77 4.34
C GLY A 50 -6.30 -4.30 3.31
N VAL A 51 -6.68 -3.45 2.37
CA VAL A 51 -7.46 -3.82 1.19
C VAL A 51 -6.52 -3.85 -0.01
N THR A 52 -6.29 -5.04 -0.58
CA THR A 52 -5.50 -5.16 -1.81
C THR A 52 -6.36 -4.91 -3.02
N LEU A 53 -6.06 -3.86 -3.75
CA LEU A 53 -6.69 -3.50 -5.01
C LEU A 53 -5.85 -4.01 -6.17
N ARG A 54 -6.45 -4.63 -7.16
CA ARG A 54 -5.77 -5.21 -8.33
C ARG A 54 -6.21 -4.51 -9.62
N GLU A 55 -5.35 -4.55 -10.64
CA GLU A 55 -5.64 -3.97 -11.97
C GLU A 55 -6.08 -2.50 -11.90
N LEU A 56 -5.37 -1.72 -11.07
CA LEU A 56 -5.72 -0.31 -10.80
C LEU A 56 -5.70 0.57 -12.05
N GLU A 57 -4.89 0.19 -13.03
CA GLU A 57 -4.76 0.90 -14.29
C GLU A 57 -6.04 0.89 -15.13
N THR A 58 -6.93 -0.10 -14.91
CA THR A 58 -8.19 -0.23 -15.66
C THR A 58 -9.37 0.41 -14.94
N LYS A 59 -9.24 0.70 -13.63
CA LYS A 59 -10.33 1.16 -12.77
C LYS A 59 -10.49 2.67 -12.79
N SER A 60 -11.74 3.12 -12.68
CA SER A 60 -12.04 4.53 -12.44
C SER A 60 -11.80 4.91 -10.98
N ILE A 61 -11.76 6.22 -10.67
CA ILE A 61 -11.65 6.69 -9.26
C ILE A 61 -12.85 6.22 -8.44
N VAL A 62 -14.03 6.20 -9.06
CA VAL A 62 -15.27 5.78 -8.41
C VAL A 62 -15.23 4.29 -8.09
N ASP A 63 -14.80 3.45 -9.05
CA ASP A 63 -14.67 2.00 -8.84
C ASP A 63 -13.70 1.68 -7.70
N ILE A 64 -12.55 2.36 -7.65
CA ILE A 64 -11.57 2.23 -6.58
C ILE A 64 -12.20 2.60 -5.23
N ALA A 65 -12.92 3.72 -5.16
CA ALA A 65 -13.53 4.19 -3.92
C ALA A 65 -14.62 3.22 -3.43
N VAL A 66 -15.46 2.73 -4.35
CA VAL A 66 -16.52 1.74 -4.05
C VAL A 66 -15.91 0.42 -3.60
N GLU A 67 -14.86 -0.07 -4.26
CA GLU A 67 -14.18 -1.31 -3.88
C GLU A 67 -13.55 -1.20 -2.49
N ILE A 68 -12.83 -0.11 -2.19
CA ILE A 68 -12.27 0.14 -0.86
C ILE A 68 -13.37 0.12 0.19
N ARG A 69 -14.46 0.85 -0.04
CA ARG A 69 -15.58 0.94 0.89
C ARG A 69 -16.20 -0.43 1.16
N ASN A 70 -16.52 -1.17 0.09
CA ASN A 70 -17.18 -2.47 0.22
C ASN A 70 -16.30 -3.49 0.93
N ARG A 71 -15.01 -3.53 0.62
CA ARG A 71 -14.06 -4.44 1.29
C ARG A 71 -13.81 -4.02 2.74
N SER A 72 -13.71 -2.72 3.02
CA SER A 72 -13.54 -2.21 4.38
C SER A 72 -14.71 -2.59 5.29
N VAL A 73 -15.95 -2.56 4.77
CA VAL A 73 -17.14 -3.02 5.51
C VAL A 73 -17.03 -4.52 5.80
N LYS A 74 -16.71 -5.35 4.79
CA LYS A 74 -16.57 -6.80 4.97
C LYS A 74 -15.50 -7.18 6.00
N ILE A 75 -14.35 -6.48 5.98
CA ILE A 75 -13.28 -6.71 6.95
C ILE A 75 -13.77 -6.32 8.36
N ARG A 76 -14.47 -5.19 8.50
CA ARG A 76 -15.00 -4.72 9.77
C ARG A 76 -16.03 -5.68 10.35
N ASP A 77 -16.83 -6.28 9.49
CA ASP A 77 -17.86 -7.26 9.87
C ASP A 77 -17.28 -8.68 10.07
N GLY A 78 -15.95 -8.88 9.97
CA GLY A 78 -15.30 -10.18 10.08
C GLY A 78 -15.64 -11.16 8.95
N GLN A 79 -16.20 -10.66 7.85
CA GLN A 79 -16.70 -11.47 6.74
C GLN A 79 -15.69 -11.60 5.57
N ASP A 80 -14.44 -11.15 5.75
CA ASP A 80 -13.41 -11.33 4.72
C ASP A 80 -12.83 -12.74 4.82
N PRO A 81 -13.16 -13.64 3.86
CA PRO A 81 -12.73 -15.03 3.92
C PRO A 81 -11.23 -15.22 3.79
N ASP A 82 -10.53 -14.31 3.12
CA ASP A 82 -9.08 -14.40 2.93
C ASP A 82 -8.36 -14.00 4.22
N PHE A 83 -8.87 -12.98 4.93
CA PHE A 83 -8.35 -12.56 6.22
C PHE A 83 -8.59 -13.62 7.30
N ALA A 84 -9.82 -14.14 7.39
CA ALA A 84 -10.19 -15.17 8.37
C ALA A 84 -9.39 -16.47 8.19
N LYS A 85 -9.13 -16.89 6.94
CA LYS A 85 -8.30 -18.06 6.66
C LYS A 85 -6.84 -17.85 7.05
N ALA A 86 -6.28 -16.67 6.73
CA ALA A 86 -4.90 -16.34 7.09
C ALA A 86 -4.74 -16.26 8.62
N GLU A 87 -5.68 -15.65 9.30
CA GLU A 87 -5.69 -15.55 10.77
C GLU A 87 -5.79 -16.92 11.44
N SER A 88 -6.73 -17.76 11.01
CA SER A 88 -6.90 -19.11 11.56
C SER A 88 -5.69 -20.00 11.30
N ALA A 89 -5.06 -19.89 10.13
CA ALA A 89 -3.84 -20.62 9.81
C ALA A 89 -2.66 -20.19 10.70
N LEU A 90 -2.53 -18.88 10.97
CA LEU A 90 -1.49 -18.36 11.85
C LEU A 90 -1.72 -18.73 13.32
N GLN A 91 -2.96 -18.70 13.79
CA GLN A 91 -3.31 -19.09 15.16
C GLN A 91 -3.07 -20.58 15.44
N ALA A 92 -3.11 -21.43 14.42
CA ALA A 92 -2.82 -22.86 14.56
C ALA A 92 -1.31 -23.16 14.73
N ILE A 93 -0.42 -22.17 14.50
CA ILE A 93 1.02 -22.36 14.58
C ILE A 93 1.50 -22.01 16.00
N PRO A 94 2.19 -22.93 16.71
CA PRO A 94 2.80 -22.62 17.99
C PRO A 94 3.80 -21.46 17.86
N PHE A 95 3.84 -20.56 18.84
CA PHE A 95 4.66 -19.34 18.82
C PHE A 95 6.15 -19.60 18.48
N TRP A 96 6.72 -20.68 19.00
CA TRP A 96 8.13 -21.05 18.74
C TRP A 96 8.37 -21.51 17.29
N LEU A 97 7.35 -21.99 16.58
CA LEU A 97 7.42 -22.33 15.16
C LEU A 97 7.11 -21.14 14.25
N MET A 98 6.56 -20.05 14.76
CA MET A 98 6.12 -18.90 13.97
C MET A 98 7.30 -18.30 13.18
N PHE A 99 8.44 -18.10 13.84
CA PHE A 99 9.61 -17.51 13.18
C PHE A 99 10.15 -18.37 12.03
N PRO A 100 10.48 -19.67 12.22
CA PRO A 100 10.93 -20.50 11.12
C PRO A 100 9.86 -20.68 10.05
N PHE A 101 8.58 -20.72 10.40
CA PHE A 101 7.50 -20.80 9.44
C PHE A 101 7.46 -19.56 8.53
N ILE A 102 7.52 -18.34 9.08
CA ILE A 102 7.56 -17.10 8.31
C ILE A 102 8.78 -17.07 7.39
N GLN A 103 9.95 -17.52 7.86
CA GLN A 103 11.17 -17.56 7.05
C GLN A 103 11.03 -18.55 5.86
N ILE A 104 10.51 -19.75 6.12
CA ILE A 104 10.29 -20.75 5.06
C ILE A 104 9.24 -20.26 4.08
N MET A 105 8.12 -19.73 4.56
CA MET A 105 7.07 -19.17 3.73
C MET A 105 7.57 -17.99 2.89
N GLY A 106 8.36 -17.11 3.49
CA GLY A 106 9.06 -16.06 2.78
C GLY A 106 9.98 -16.60 1.69
N PHE A 107 10.78 -17.59 2.00
CA PHE A 107 11.66 -18.23 1.01
C PHE A 107 10.87 -18.88 -0.13
N VAL A 108 9.86 -19.68 0.18
CA VAL A 108 9.03 -20.37 -0.82
C VAL A 108 8.28 -19.37 -1.71
N SER A 109 7.64 -18.36 -1.11
CA SER A 109 6.87 -17.37 -1.86
C SER A 109 7.76 -16.40 -2.64
N TYR A 110 8.91 -16.03 -2.06
CA TYR A 110 9.73 -14.93 -2.56
C TYR A 110 10.96 -15.36 -3.31
N ALA A 111 11.59 -16.45 -2.91
CA ALA A 111 12.75 -16.95 -3.59
C ALA A 111 12.39 -17.95 -4.71
N LEU A 112 11.42 -18.83 -4.46
CA LEU A 112 10.97 -19.82 -5.42
C LEU A 112 9.79 -19.35 -6.26
N ASN A 113 9.19 -18.19 -5.95
CA ASN A 113 8.00 -17.65 -6.63
C ASN A 113 6.84 -18.66 -6.73
N ILE A 114 6.71 -19.52 -5.71
CA ILE A 114 5.63 -20.51 -5.65
C ILE A 114 4.38 -19.83 -5.10
N LYS A 115 3.30 -19.87 -5.88
CA LYS A 115 2.00 -19.29 -5.50
C LYS A 115 1.32 -20.20 -4.47
N LEU A 116 1.24 -19.74 -3.22
CA LEU A 116 0.68 -20.50 -2.12
C LEU A 116 -0.84 -20.25 -1.97
N LYS A 117 -1.58 -20.31 -3.08
CA LYS A 117 -3.05 -20.15 -3.09
C LYS A 117 -3.77 -21.11 -2.13
N ALA A 118 -3.23 -22.32 -1.94
CA ALA A 118 -3.81 -23.32 -1.05
C ALA A 118 -3.78 -22.93 0.43
N LEU A 119 -2.88 -21.98 0.80
CA LEU A 119 -2.77 -21.46 2.18
C LEU A 119 -3.53 -20.15 2.39
N GLY A 120 -4.38 -19.74 1.45
CA GLY A 120 -5.12 -18.47 1.54
C GLY A 120 -4.25 -17.23 1.29
N LEU A 121 -2.96 -17.42 1.00
CA LEU A 121 -2.09 -16.33 0.60
C LEU A 121 -2.32 -16.04 -0.87
N GLY A 122 -3.02 -14.95 -1.15
CA GLY A 122 -3.29 -14.50 -2.52
C GLY A 122 -2.00 -14.22 -3.29
N GLU A 123 -2.11 -14.18 -4.62
CA GLU A 123 -1.04 -13.67 -5.46
C GLU A 123 -0.77 -12.23 -5.07
N ASP A 124 0.45 -11.92 -4.62
CA ASP A 124 0.91 -10.59 -4.31
C ASP A 124 -0.01 -9.82 -3.32
N PRO A 125 -0.04 -10.25 -2.04
CA PRO A 125 -0.98 -9.71 -1.05
C PRO A 125 -0.76 -8.22 -0.76
N PHE A 126 0.44 -7.71 -0.97
CA PHE A 126 0.80 -6.31 -0.69
C PHE A 126 0.75 -5.42 -1.93
N GLY A 127 0.73 -6.01 -3.13
CA GLY A 127 0.75 -5.26 -4.38
C GLY A 127 2.09 -4.59 -4.69
N THR A 128 2.08 -3.74 -5.72
CA THR A 128 3.25 -2.99 -6.20
C THR A 128 3.66 -1.89 -5.22
N PHE A 129 2.67 -1.23 -4.61
CA PHE A 129 2.88 -0.16 -3.63
C PHE A 129 1.82 -0.20 -2.54
N MET A 130 2.14 0.44 -1.42
CA MET A 130 1.23 0.58 -0.29
C MET A 130 0.80 2.02 -0.12
N VAL A 131 -0.46 2.22 0.27
CA VAL A 131 -0.99 3.52 0.66
C VAL A 131 -1.50 3.41 2.09
N THR A 132 -0.91 4.17 3.00
CA THR A 132 -1.33 4.23 4.39
C THR A 132 -1.98 5.58 4.69
N ASN A 133 -3.00 5.54 5.52
CA ASN A 133 -3.75 6.70 5.92
C ASN A 133 -3.40 7.08 7.37
N ILE A 134 -2.61 8.13 7.53
CA ILE A 134 -2.20 8.63 8.85
C ILE A 134 -3.08 9.79 9.35
N TRP A 135 -3.95 10.35 8.51
CA TRP A 135 -4.85 11.41 8.93
C TRP A 135 -5.89 10.93 9.96
N SER A 136 -6.23 9.64 9.96
CA SER A 136 -7.09 9.03 10.97
C SER A 136 -6.52 9.12 12.39
N PHE A 137 -5.19 9.27 12.51
CA PHE A 137 -4.50 9.51 13.78
C PHE A 137 -4.25 11.00 14.05
N GLY A 138 -4.78 11.89 13.22
CA GLY A 138 -4.59 13.35 13.34
C GLY A 138 -3.23 13.85 12.85
N LEU A 139 -2.39 13.00 12.28
CA LEU A 139 -1.04 13.35 11.84
C LEU A 139 -1.06 14.06 10.48
N GLU A 140 -0.37 15.18 10.38
CA GLU A 140 -0.20 15.92 9.11
C GLU A 140 0.93 15.35 8.25
N VAL A 141 1.98 14.86 8.89
CA VAL A 141 3.17 14.32 8.23
C VAL A 141 3.61 13.06 8.97
N GLY A 142 3.97 12.03 8.24
CA GLY A 142 4.57 10.81 8.79
C GLY A 142 5.33 10.08 7.70
N LEU A 143 6.42 9.42 8.08
CA LEU A 143 7.22 8.57 7.20
C LEU A 143 6.92 7.12 7.54
N ALA A 144 6.28 6.41 6.61
CA ALA A 144 6.02 4.99 6.76
C ALA A 144 7.25 4.19 6.30
N PRO A 145 7.78 3.28 7.13
CA PRO A 145 8.93 2.46 6.75
C PRO A 145 8.54 1.43 5.68
N LEU A 146 9.49 1.06 4.85
CA LEU A 146 9.34 -0.10 3.97
C LEU A 146 9.35 -1.38 4.81
N VAL A 147 8.38 -2.25 4.56
CA VAL A 147 8.30 -3.57 5.19
C VAL A 147 8.97 -4.58 4.27
N PRO A 148 10.11 -5.18 4.64
CA PRO A 148 10.88 -6.06 3.75
C PRO A 148 10.07 -7.22 3.18
N TYR A 149 9.19 -7.80 3.98
CA TYR A 149 8.32 -8.91 3.56
C TYR A 149 7.25 -8.52 2.54
N SER A 150 6.88 -7.23 2.48
CA SER A 150 5.87 -6.76 1.52
C SER A 150 6.40 -6.70 0.10
N ARG A 151 7.70 -6.58 -0.08
CA ARG A 151 8.38 -6.30 -1.37
C ARG A 151 7.87 -5.07 -2.11
N CYS A 152 7.02 -4.28 -1.47
CA CYS A 152 6.56 -3.03 -2.05
C CYS A 152 7.75 -2.08 -2.19
N GLY A 153 7.97 -1.60 -3.40
CA GLY A 153 9.03 -0.62 -3.67
C GLY A 153 8.67 0.79 -3.23
N LEU A 154 7.41 1.05 -2.91
CA LEU A 154 6.91 2.36 -2.53
C LEU A 154 5.84 2.23 -1.45
N VAL A 155 5.98 3.03 -0.39
CA VAL A 155 4.92 3.28 0.59
C VAL A 155 4.59 4.76 0.60
N VAL A 156 3.32 5.11 0.40
CA VAL A 156 2.83 6.49 0.44
C VAL A 156 1.96 6.68 1.68
N ALA A 157 2.28 7.68 2.50
CA ALA A 157 1.44 8.08 3.62
C ALA A 157 0.65 9.35 3.28
N LEU A 158 -0.66 9.30 3.56
CA LEU A 158 -1.61 10.40 3.40
C LEU A 158 -1.78 11.09 4.74
N GLY A 159 -1.32 12.34 4.85
CA GLY A 159 -1.46 13.16 6.04
C GLY A 159 -2.83 13.79 6.17
N LYS A 160 -3.07 14.47 7.29
CA LYS A 160 -4.28 15.25 7.52
C LYS A 160 -4.25 16.53 6.68
N THR A 161 -5.37 16.83 6.05
CA THR A 161 -5.56 18.13 5.39
C THR A 161 -5.64 19.22 6.43
N SER A 162 -4.82 20.26 6.30
CA SER A 162 -4.80 21.44 7.17
C SER A 162 -4.76 22.72 6.34
N MET A 163 -5.30 23.80 6.89
CA MET A 163 -5.21 25.12 6.25
C MET A 163 -3.80 25.66 6.41
N LYS A 164 -3.16 25.97 5.29
CA LYS A 164 -1.80 26.54 5.27
C LYS A 164 -1.75 27.78 4.38
N ALA A 165 -0.85 28.69 4.74
CA ALA A 165 -0.53 29.80 3.87
C ALA A 165 0.24 29.30 2.65
N ILE A 166 -0.30 29.52 1.47
CA ILE A 166 0.34 29.18 0.19
C ILE A 166 0.62 30.48 -0.58
N VAL A 167 1.69 30.45 -1.36
CA VAL A 167 1.99 31.54 -2.30
C VAL A 167 1.38 31.16 -3.64
N THR A 168 0.45 31.97 -4.12
CA THR A 168 -0.19 31.82 -5.43
C THR A 168 0.77 32.23 -6.57
N SER A 169 0.45 31.87 -7.81
CA SER A 169 1.27 32.18 -8.99
C SER A 169 1.49 33.68 -9.22
N ASP A 170 0.59 34.52 -8.71
CA ASP A 170 0.68 35.99 -8.74
C ASP A 170 1.38 36.60 -7.52
N GLY A 171 1.97 35.76 -6.67
CA GLY A 171 2.77 36.18 -5.51
C GLY A 171 1.96 36.56 -4.27
N ARG A 172 0.63 36.37 -4.25
CA ARG A 172 -0.20 36.63 -3.08
C ARG A 172 -0.12 35.45 -2.10
N ILE A 173 -0.29 35.75 -0.82
CA ILE A 173 -0.41 34.73 0.24
C ILE A 173 -1.88 34.48 0.51
N GLU A 174 -2.30 33.26 0.32
CA GLU A 174 -3.68 32.84 0.56
C GLU A 174 -3.74 31.61 1.47
N ALA A 175 -4.78 31.49 2.27
CA ALA A 175 -5.03 30.29 3.07
C ALA A 175 -5.71 29.23 2.20
N ALA A 176 -5.09 28.07 2.07
CA ALA A 176 -5.66 26.97 1.30
C ALA A 176 -5.55 25.63 2.05
N PRO A 177 -6.44 24.67 1.75
CA PRO A 177 -6.35 23.33 2.30
C PRO A 177 -5.17 22.60 1.61
N VAL A 178 -4.21 22.14 2.43
CA VAL A 178 -3.02 21.44 1.97
C VAL A 178 -3.03 20.02 2.53
N LEU A 179 -2.85 19.03 1.68
CA LEU A 179 -2.64 17.64 2.01
C LEU A 179 -1.16 17.29 1.82
N ASN A 180 -0.51 16.83 2.88
CA ASN A 180 0.85 16.33 2.77
C ASN A 180 0.85 14.86 2.31
N LEU A 181 1.63 14.57 1.29
CA LEU A 181 1.93 13.22 0.84
C LEU A 181 3.41 12.96 1.11
N THR A 182 3.70 11.88 1.82
CA THR A 182 5.07 11.43 2.03
C THR A 182 5.27 10.08 1.38
N GLY A 183 6.44 9.86 0.77
CA GLY A 183 6.76 8.62 0.08
C GLY A 183 8.09 8.06 0.56
N THR A 184 8.11 6.77 0.88
CA THR A 184 9.33 6.00 1.16
C THR A 184 9.56 5.04 0.00
N PHE A 185 10.74 5.10 -0.58
CA PHE A 185 11.10 4.35 -1.79
C PHE A 185 12.22 3.35 -1.53
N ASP A 186 12.13 2.18 -2.15
CA ASP A 186 13.25 1.24 -2.21
C ASP A 186 14.22 1.66 -3.31
N HIS A 187 15.39 2.17 -2.91
CA HIS A 187 16.38 2.69 -3.86
C HIS A 187 16.98 1.61 -4.76
N ARG A 188 16.72 0.33 -4.50
CA ARG A 188 17.09 -0.78 -5.39
C ARG A 188 16.20 -0.85 -6.63
N LEU A 189 14.97 -0.29 -6.54
CA LEU A 189 13.98 -0.24 -7.62
C LEU A 189 13.84 1.15 -8.22
N PHE A 190 14.00 2.19 -7.40
CA PHE A 190 13.76 3.58 -7.78
C PHE A 190 15.03 4.39 -7.62
N ASP A 191 15.42 5.10 -8.65
CA ASP A 191 16.41 6.15 -8.56
C ASP A 191 15.77 7.56 -8.50
N GLY A 192 16.58 8.59 -8.38
CA GLY A 192 16.12 9.97 -8.31
C GLY A 192 15.32 10.42 -9.54
N PHE A 193 15.61 9.84 -10.72
CA PHE A 193 14.87 10.15 -11.95
C PHE A 193 13.43 9.62 -11.90
N HIS A 194 13.24 8.37 -11.46
CA HIS A 194 11.92 7.78 -11.28
C HIS A 194 11.08 8.57 -10.28
N ILE A 195 11.68 8.95 -9.15
CA ILE A 195 11.01 9.76 -8.11
C ILE A 195 10.61 11.13 -8.65
N ALA A 196 11.51 11.83 -9.36
CA ALA A 196 11.21 13.13 -9.94
C ALA A 196 10.07 13.05 -10.97
N LYS A 197 10.05 12.00 -11.78
CA LYS A 197 8.98 11.73 -12.75
C LYS A 197 7.63 11.51 -12.05
N LEU A 198 7.63 10.71 -10.98
CA LEU A 198 6.44 10.46 -10.16
C LEU A 198 5.90 11.76 -9.53
N VAL A 199 6.75 12.59 -8.95
CA VAL A 199 6.36 13.89 -8.38
C VAL A 199 5.76 14.81 -9.43
N LYS A 200 6.35 14.88 -10.63
CA LYS A 200 5.80 15.68 -11.74
C LYS A 200 4.38 15.23 -12.12
N PHE A 201 4.13 13.92 -12.15
CA PHE A 201 2.79 13.41 -12.42
C PHE A 201 1.78 13.79 -11.33
N PHE A 202 2.20 13.79 -10.06
CA PHE A 202 1.33 14.22 -8.96
C PHE A 202 0.99 15.70 -9.01
N THR A 203 1.93 16.54 -9.38
CA THR A 203 1.73 17.99 -9.45
C THR A 203 0.96 18.44 -10.70
N ALA A 204 0.94 17.61 -11.76
CA ALA A 204 0.22 17.89 -13.01
C ALA A 204 -1.20 17.29 -13.05
N ALA A 205 -1.58 16.47 -12.08
CA ALA A 205 -2.87 15.77 -12.01
C ALA A 205 -3.89 16.50 -11.14
#